data_bc44e2b75ca77d6b16d92bb3d6e95734
#
_entry.id   bc44e2b75ca77d6b16d92bb3d6e95734
#
_cell.length_a   1.000
_cell.length_b   1.000
_cell.length_c   1.000
_cell.angle_alpha   90.00
_cell.angle_beta   90.00
_cell.angle_gamma   90.00
#
_symmetry.space_group_name_H-M   'P 1'
#
loop_
_entity.id
_entity.type
_entity.pdbx_description
1 polymer ?
#
loop_
_entity_poly.entity_id
_entity_poly.type
_entity_poly.pdbx_seq_one_letter_code
_entity_poly.pdbx_strand_id
1 'polypeptide(L)'
;MERIELNIPDIHVGNLLSDYLKSINRPQAYLAKMLNMASTNLSKLLKKKSIETEKLFDISMKLEHNFFAVFGNDLDLMDAGTYKITMPELGLLIEKRMKDLKMTQIEFATAIGIARSDVNRILRKISFDTDKLRIISEALNHNFFKDFYSAKDIPISKEQMDERHMASLVLRLEELAIENDRLKHDLQSSVEENDRLKKIITDAGLKFN
;
A
#
# COMPACT_ATOMS: atom_id res chain seq x y z
N MET A 1 26.08 -4.24 -23.04
CA MET A 1 25.60 -3.26 -22.04
C MET A 1 25.53 -4.01 -20.71
N GLU A 2 26.41 -3.72 -19.78
CA GLU A 2 26.32 -4.23 -18.41
C GLU A 2 24.97 -3.76 -17.83
N ARG A 3 24.14 -4.70 -17.39
CA ARG A 3 22.97 -4.38 -16.58
C ARG A 3 23.50 -3.92 -15.24
N ILE A 4 23.44 -2.64 -14.95
CA ILE A 4 23.60 -2.13 -13.59
C ILE A 4 22.43 -2.75 -12.81
N GLU A 5 22.71 -3.72 -11.95
CA GLU A 5 21.68 -4.32 -11.10
C GLU A 5 21.19 -3.23 -10.15
N LEU A 6 19.92 -2.92 -10.28
CA LEU A 6 19.26 -1.99 -9.39
C LEU A 6 19.12 -2.67 -8.01
N ASN A 7 19.83 -2.14 -7.03
CA ASN A 7 19.75 -2.63 -5.65
C ASN A 7 18.90 -1.65 -4.83
N ILE A 8 17.66 -2.04 -4.54
CA ILE A 8 16.76 -1.28 -3.67
C ILE A 8 16.87 -1.85 -2.26
N PRO A 9 17.12 -1.01 -1.23
CA PRO A 9 17.24 -1.47 0.14
C PRO A 9 16.00 -2.26 0.59
N ASP A 10 16.22 -3.38 1.28
CA ASP A 10 15.18 -4.16 1.94
C ASP A 10 14.82 -3.49 3.28
N ILE A 11 13.82 -2.66 3.28
CA ILE A 11 13.42 -1.80 4.40
C ILE A 11 12.28 -2.42 5.20
N HIS A 12 12.47 -2.52 6.52
CA HIS A 12 11.37 -2.82 7.44
C HIS A 12 10.62 -1.51 7.77
N VAL A 13 9.52 -1.25 7.07
CA VAL A 13 8.79 0.02 7.15
C VAL A 13 8.34 0.35 8.58
N GLY A 14 7.86 -0.63 9.33
CA GLY A 14 7.44 -0.40 10.73
C GLY A 14 8.59 0.09 11.63
N ASN A 15 9.80 -0.45 11.42
CA ASN A 15 11.00 0.01 12.14
C ASN A 15 11.40 1.42 11.69
N LEU A 16 11.40 1.68 10.37
CA LEU A 16 11.66 3.00 9.81
C LEU A 16 10.77 4.07 10.45
N LEU A 17 9.46 3.83 10.53
CA LEU A 17 8.51 4.75 11.16
C LEU A 17 8.75 4.91 12.66
N SER A 18 9.07 3.81 13.35
CA SER A 18 9.36 3.83 14.80
C SER A 18 10.62 4.62 15.11
N ASP A 19 11.66 4.47 14.30
CA ASP A 19 12.94 5.15 14.49
C ASP A 19 12.81 6.65 14.15
N TYR A 20 12.03 6.99 13.12
CA TYR A 20 11.68 8.38 12.84
C TYR A 20 10.94 9.04 14.02
N LEU A 21 9.93 8.37 14.59
CA LEU A 21 9.21 8.91 15.76
C LEU A 21 10.15 9.15 16.95
N LYS A 22 11.12 8.27 17.17
CA LYS A 22 12.15 8.45 18.23
C LYS A 22 13.04 9.66 17.91
N SER A 23 13.49 9.82 16.66
CA SER A 23 14.36 10.92 16.24
C SER A 23 13.74 12.28 16.44
N ILE A 24 12.41 12.42 16.23
CA ILE A 24 11.66 13.64 16.47
C ILE A 24 11.08 13.75 17.89
N ASN A 25 11.48 12.82 18.77
CA ASN A 25 11.02 12.74 20.18
C ASN A 25 9.49 12.76 20.32
N ARG A 26 8.78 11.98 19.49
CA ARG A 26 7.31 11.86 19.53
C ARG A 26 6.88 10.44 19.89
N PRO A 27 5.87 10.29 20.79
CA PRO A 27 5.33 8.98 21.13
C PRO A 27 4.51 8.40 19.98
N GLN A 28 4.33 7.06 19.96
CA GLN A 28 3.49 6.40 18.96
C GLN A 28 2.04 6.95 18.94
N ALA A 29 1.50 7.36 20.09
CA ALA A 29 0.17 7.98 20.17
C ALA A 29 0.05 9.25 19.31
N TYR A 30 1.13 9.98 19.09
CA TYR A 30 1.17 11.13 18.19
C TYR A 30 0.83 10.70 16.75
N LEU A 31 1.49 9.66 16.22
CA LEU A 31 1.22 9.14 14.87
C LEU A 31 -0.19 8.54 14.79
N ALA A 32 -0.65 7.83 15.82
CA ALA A 32 -2.01 7.28 15.87
C ALA A 32 -3.06 8.38 15.71
N LYS A 33 -2.88 9.50 16.42
CA LYS A 33 -3.76 10.68 16.33
C LYS A 33 -3.71 11.32 14.93
N MET A 34 -2.52 11.50 14.35
CA MET A 34 -2.38 12.08 13.01
C MET A 34 -3.01 11.21 11.93
N LEU A 35 -2.93 9.89 12.05
CA LEU A 35 -3.52 8.95 11.12
C LEU A 35 -5.00 8.65 11.40
N ASN A 36 -5.56 9.26 12.44
CA ASN A 36 -6.93 9.02 12.92
C ASN A 36 -7.21 7.51 13.10
N MET A 37 -6.30 6.82 13.78
CA MET A 37 -6.40 5.38 14.01
C MET A 37 -6.21 5.02 15.48
N ALA A 38 -6.78 3.87 15.89
CA ALA A 38 -6.59 3.35 17.25
C ALA A 38 -5.12 2.97 17.48
N SER A 39 -4.62 3.17 18.70
CA SER A 39 -3.23 2.83 19.09
C SER A 39 -2.89 1.36 18.86
N THR A 40 -3.87 0.47 19.02
CA THR A 40 -3.72 -0.97 18.75
C THR A 40 -3.45 -1.24 17.27
N ASN A 41 -4.12 -0.52 16.35
CA ASN A 41 -3.91 -0.65 14.92
C ASN A 41 -2.56 -0.06 14.50
N LEU A 42 -2.16 1.06 15.10
CA LEU A 42 -0.82 1.60 14.88
C LEU A 42 0.27 0.60 15.35
N SER A 43 0.11 0.01 16.54
CA SER A 43 1.07 -0.98 17.03
C SER A 43 1.19 -2.20 16.10
N LYS A 44 0.09 -2.62 15.45
CA LYS A 44 0.13 -3.67 14.41
C LYS A 44 0.85 -3.19 13.15
N LEU A 45 0.62 -1.93 12.74
CA LEU A 45 1.29 -1.33 11.57
C LEU A 45 2.80 -1.22 11.78
N LEU A 46 3.24 -0.77 12.95
CA LEU A 46 4.67 -0.64 13.27
C LEU A 46 5.42 -1.97 13.39
N LYS A 47 4.70 -3.10 13.45
CA LYS A 47 5.28 -4.44 13.40
C LYS A 47 5.39 -5.00 11.97
N LYS A 48 4.81 -4.34 10.98
CA LYS A 48 4.83 -4.80 9.59
C LYS A 48 6.17 -4.47 8.93
N LYS A 49 6.72 -5.45 8.22
CA LYS A 49 7.89 -5.23 7.37
C LYS A 49 7.54 -4.33 6.19
N SER A 50 6.39 -4.56 5.59
CA SER A 50 5.91 -3.84 4.40
C SER A 50 4.48 -3.33 4.60
N ILE A 51 4.13 -2.27 3.90
CA ILE A 51 2.79 -1.65 3.89
C ILE A 51 2.45 -1.18 2.47
N GLU A 52 1.16 -0.92 2.22
CA GLU A 52 0.73 -0.31 0.95
C GLU A 52 1.36 1.07 0.75
N THR A 53 1.82 1.35 -0.47
CA THR A 53 2.45 2.63 -0.83
C THR A 53 1.54 3.83 -0.61
N GLU A 54 0.24 3.69 -0.81
CA GLU A 54 -0.76 4.69 -0.46
C GLU A 54 -0.72 5.03 1.04
N LYS A 55 -0.59 4.02 1.89
CA LYS A 55 -0.48 4.23 3.34
C LYS A 55 0.83 4.90 3.73
N LEU A 56 1.93 4.53 3.08
CA LEU A 56 3.22 5.19 3.29
C LEU A 56 3.18 6.64 2.80
N PHE A 57 2.48 6.90 1.70
CA PHE A 57 2.25 8.25 1.17
C PHE A 57 1.46 9.10 2.18
N ASP A 58 0.34 8.61 2.71
CA ASP A 58 -0.44 9.30 3.74
C ASP A 58 0.40 9.66 4.97
N ILE A 59 1.24 8.72 5.41
CA ILE A 59 2.15 8.93 6.55
C ILE A 59 3.18 10.00 6.21
N SER A 60 3.78 9.91 5.01
CA SER A 60 4.76 10.90 4.53
C SER A 60 4.20 12.30 4.47
N MET A 61 2.98 12.45 3.95
CA MET A 61 2.29 13.75 3.87
C MET A 61 1.97 14.32 5.24
N LYS A 62 1.48 13.50 6.18
CA LYS A 62 1.08 13.95 7.52
C LYS A 62 2.26 14.25 8.43
N LEU A 63 3.37 13.57 8.24
CA LEU A 63 4.61 13.82 9.00
C LEU A 63 5.54 14.82 8.30
N GLU A 64 5.15 15.31 7.13
CA GLU A 64 5.98 16.20 6.30
C GLU A 64 7.39 15.63 6.09
N HIS A 65 7.46 14.30 5.86
CA HIS A 65 8.72 13.56 5.74
C HIS A 65 8.67 12.54 4.60
N ASN A 66 9.66 12.58 3.71
CA ASN A 66 9.71 11.71 2.53
C ASN A 66 10.27 10.32 2.87
N PHE A 67 9.42 9.39 3.31
CA PHE A 67 9.82 8.01 3.59
C PHE A 67 10.18 7.21 2.32
N PHE A 68 9.83 7.67 1.13
CA PHE A 68 10.20 6.99 -0.12
C PHE A 68 11.68 7.19 -0.48
N ALA A 69 12.30 8.26 -0.01
CA ALA A 69 13.72 8.56 -0.26
C ALA A 69 14.67 7.47 0.23
N VAL A 70 14.29 6.75 1.30
CA VAL A 70 15.09 5.64 1.84
C VAL A 70 15.23 4.50 0.81
N PHE A 71 14.21 4.22 0.04
CA PHE A 71 14.24 3.20 -1.02
C PHE A 71 15.03 3.65 -2.25
N GLY A 72 15.28 4.95 -2.38
CA GLY A 72 16.07 5.54 -3.45
C GLY A 72 17.55 5.72 -3.11
N ASN A 73 17.94 5.48 -1.86
CA ASN A 73 19.22 5.93 -1.29
C ASN A 73 19.44 7.44 -1.39
N ASP A 74 18.36 8.22 -1.47
CA ASP A 74 18.39 9.69 -1.60
C ASP A 74 18.11 10.32 -0.22
N LEU A 75 18.94 9.98 0.77
CA LEU A 75 18.72 10.37 2.17
C LEU A 75 18.67 11.89 2.39
N ASP A 76 19.34 12.65 1.54
CA ASP A 76 19.31 14.13 1.56
C ASP A 76 17.91 14.69 1.21
N LEU A 77 17.04 13.85 0.63
CA LEU A 77 15.70 14.21 0.19
C LEU A 77 14.61 13.78 1.18
N MET A 78 14.98 13.39 2.39
CA MET A 78 14.00 12.94 3.41
C MET A 78 13.23 14.11 4.03
N ASP A 79 13.81 15.30 4.12
CA ASP A 79 13.15 16.48 4.67
C ASP A 79 12.22 17.13 3.64
N ALA A 80 10.93 17.09 3.90
CA ALA A 80 9.86 17.49 2.98
C ALA A 80 9.84 18.98 2.58
N GLY A 81 10.70 19.82 3.16
CA GLY A 81 10.79 21.25 2.80
C GLY A 81 11.22 21.50 1.36
N THR A 82 11.81 20.53 0.67
CA THR A 82 12.45 20.72 -0.64
C THR A 82 11.74 19.95 -1.78
N TYR A 83 10.90 18.96 -1.49
CA TYR A 83 10.31 18.10 -2.52
C TYR A 83 8.81 17.92 -2.34
N LYS A 84 8.06 18.10 -3.43
CA LYS A 84 6.64 17.78 -3.47
C LYS A 84 6.48 16.27 -3.66
N ILE A 85 6.03 15.57 -2.62
CA ILE A 85 5.65 14.17 -2.73
C ILE A 85 4.31 14.09 -3.48
N THR A 86 4.24 13.26 -4.50
CA THR A 86 3.03 13.03 -5.29
C THR A 86 2.73 11.55 -5.35
N MET A 87 1.46 11.19 -5.49
CA MET A 87 1.04 9.80 -5.69
C MET A 87 1.14 9.48 -7.19
N PRO A 88 2.08 8.63 -7.64
CA PRO A 88 2.21 8.30 -9.05
C PRO A 88 1.20 7.23 -9.46
N GLU A 89 0.81 7.22 -10.72
CA GLU A 89 0.04 6.14 -11.34
C GLU A 89 0.92 4.91 -11.61
N LEU A 90 1.23 4.16 -10.53
CA LEU A 90 2.22 3.07 -10.58
C LEU A 90 1.93 2.04 -11.66
N GLY A 91 0.65 1.63 -11.83
CA GLY A 91 0.28 0.65 -12.86
C GLY A 91 0.62 1.12 -14.27
N LEU A 92 0.43 2.41 -14.56
CA LEU A 92 0.80 3.02 -15.84
C LEU A 92 2.31 3.10 -16.04
N LEU A 93 3.03 3.47 -14.98
CA LEU A 93 4.49 3.53 -15.02
C LEU A 93 5.11 2.16 -15.28
N ILE A 94 4.58 1.12 -14.61
CA ILE A 94 4.98 -0.26 -14.81
C ILE A 94 4.70 -0.69 -16.26
N GLU A 95 3.49 -0.43 -16.77
CA GLU A 95 3.13 -0.77 -18.15
C GLU A 95 4.04 -0.07 -19.18
N LYS A 96 4.30 1.23 -18.98
CA LYS A 96 5.21 1.99 -19.82
C LYS A 96 6.62 1.38 -19.79
N ARG A 97 7.12 1.08 -18.60
CA ARG A 97 8.47 0.51 -18.46
C ARG A 97 8.59 -0.87 -19.10
N MET A 98 7.55 -1.71 -19.01
CA MET A 98 7.50 -2.99 -19.74
C MET A 98 7.59 -2.77 -21.25
N LYS A 99 6.86 -1.78 -21.80
CA LYS A 99 6.91 -1.42 -23.23
C LYS A 99 8.31 -0.94 -23.65
N ASP A 100 8.93 -0.06 -22.84
CA ASP A 100 10.29 0.46 -23.10
C ASP A 100 11.32 -0.68 -23.15
N LEU A 101 11.16 -1.68 -22.28
CA LEU A 101 11.99 -2.89 -22.24
C LEU A 101 11.60 -3.96 -23.26
N LYS A 102 10.52 -3.75 -24.01
CA LYS A 102 9.90 -4.77 -24.90
C LYS A 102 9.59 -6.09 -24.17
N MET A 103 9.32 -6.00 -22.88
CA MET A 103 9.01 -7.15 -22.01
C MET A 103 7.56 -7.56 -22.18
N THR A 104 7.33 -8.83 -22.45
CA THR A 104 5.99 -9.41 -22.56
C THR A 104 5.35 -9.59 -21.18
N GLN A 105 4.01 -9.74 -21.14
CA GLN A 105 3.31 -10.04 -19.87
C GLN A 105 3.73 -11.38 -19.25
N ILE A 106 4.14 -12.36 -20.07
CA ILE A 106 4.62 -13.66 -19.58
C ILE A 106 5.98 -13.48 -18.89
N GLU A 107 6.92 -12.80 -19.54
CA GLU A 107 8.24 -12.51 -18.96
C GLU A 107 8.13 -11.70 -17.66
N PHE A 108 7.27 -10.67 -17.65
CA PHE A 108 7.01 -9.89 -16.46
C PHE A 108 6.43 -10.73 -15.31
N ALA A 109 5.40 -11.53 -15.61
CA ALA A 109 4.78 -12.43 -14.62
C ALA A 109 5.81 -13.39 -14.01
N THR A 110 6.67 -13.98 -14.86
CA THR A 110 7.75 -14.87 -14.44
C THR A 110 8.78 -14.14 -13.57
N ALA A 111 9.19 -12.92 -13.98
CA ALA A 111 10.19 -12.14 -13.27
C ALA A 111 9.76 -11.74 -11.85
N ILE A 112 8.46 -11.48 -11.64
CA ILE A 112 7.93 -11.09 -10.32
C ILE A 112 7.20 -12.21 -9.58
N GLY A 113 7.24 -13.45 -10.11
CA GLY A 113 6.71 -14.65 -9.47
C GLY A 113 5.18 -14.67 -9.31
N ILE A 114 4.42 -14.29 -10.36
CA ILE A 114 2.95 -14.32 -10.37
C ILE A 114 2.40 -15.08 -11.56
N ALA A 115 1.10 -15.40 -11.54
CA ALA A 115 0.42 -15.94 -12.71
C ALA A 115 0.24 -14.84 -13.79
N ARG A 116 0.32 -15.21 -15.08
CA ARG A 116 0.08 -14.28 -16.20
C ARG A 116 -1.29 -13.60 -16.11
N SER A 117 -2.32 -14.31 -15.65
CA SER A 117 -3.67 -13.79 -15.45
C SER A 117 -3.74 -12.59 -14.49
N ASP A 118 -2.80 -12.50 -13.55
CA ASP A 118 -2.75 -11.43 -12.54
C ASP A 118 -2.08 -10.15 -13.06
N VAL A 119 -1.38 -10.21 -14.20
CA VAL A 119 -0.65 -9.04 -14.73
C VAL A 119 -1.59 -7.87 -14.99
N ASN A 120 -2.73 -8.10 -15.65
CA ASN A 120 -3.68 -7.04 -15.93
C ASN A 120 -4.24 -6.39 -14.65
N ARG A 121 -4.42 -7.17 -13.56
CA ARG A 121 -4.81 -6.65 -12.26
C ARG A 121 -3.71 -5.77 -11.66
N ILE A 122 -2.45 -6.15 -11.79
CA ILE A 122 -1.31 -5.35 -11.35
C ILE A 122 -1.23 -4.03 -12.11
N LEU A 123 -1.35 -4.05 -13.43
CA LEU A 123 -1.25 -2.86 -14.27
C LEU A 123 -2.40 -1.83 -14.04
N ARG A 124 -3.46 -2.23 -13.35
CA ARG A 124 -4.56 -1.34 -12.96
C ARG A 124 -4.43 -0.79 -11.53
N LYS A 125 -3.47 -1.27 -10.75
CA LYS A 125 -3.29 -0.82 -9.37
C LYS A 125 -2.61 0.54 -9.31
N ILE A 126 -3.07 1.37 -8.36
CA ILE A 126 -2.45 2.64 -8.00
C ILE A 126 -1.52 2.50 -6.78
N SER A 127 -1.74 1.48 -5.96
CA SER A 127 -0.96 1.20 -4.75
C SER A 127 -0.45 -0.23 -4.74
N PHE A 128 0.72 -0.42 -4.15
CA PHE A 128 1.37 -1.72 -3.98
C PHE A 128 1.94 -1.83 -2.58
N ASP A 129 1.97 -3.04 -2.06
CA ASP A 129 2.81 -3.34 -0.91
C ASP A 129 4.28 -2.99 -1.25
N THR A 130 4.99 -2.38 -0.30
CA THR A 130 6.36 -1.87 -0.54
C THR A 130 7.34 -2.97 -0.95
N ASP A 131 7.24 -4.19 -0.38
CA ASP A 131 8.06 -5.32 -0.83
C ASP A 131 7.71 -5.74 -2.26
N LYS A 132 6.43 -5.73 -2.62
CA LYS A 132 6.00 -6.03 -3.99
C LYS A 132 6.49 -4.99 -4.98
N LEU A 133 6.43 -3.71 -4.63
CA LEU A 133 6.94 -2.64 -5.48
C LEU A 133 8.47 -2.74 -5.66
N ARG A 134 9.20 -3.15 -4.61
CA ARG A 134 10.63 -3.41 -4.69
C ARG A 134 10.94 -4.51 -5.72
N ILE A 135 10.24 -5.65 -5.63
CA ILE A 135 10.42 -6.77 -6.59
C ILE A 135 10.12 -6.32 -8.02
N ILE A 136 9.05 -5.55 -8.23
CA ILE A 136 8.68 -5.02 -9.55
C ILE A 136 9.77 -4.05 -10.06
N SER A 137 10.28 -3.20 -9.19
CA SER A 137 11.33 -2.23 -9.50
C SER A 137 12.63 -2.93 -9.96
N GLU A 138 13.04 -3.97 -9.25
CA GLU A 138 14.22 -4.77 -9.58
C GLU A 138 14.02 -5.51 -10.92
N ALA A 139 12.85 -6.15 -11.12
CA ALA A 139 12.52 -6.87 -12.35
C ALA A 139 12.52 -5.97 -13.59
N LEU A 140 12.08 -4.72 -13.45
CA LEU A 140 12.02 -3.74 -14.53
C LEU A 140 13.23 -2.81 -14.59
N ASN A 141 14.20 -2.99 -13.72
CA ASN A 141 15.38 -2.13 -13.60
C ASN A 141 15.01 -0.64 -13.58
N HIS A 142 14.03 -0.29 -12.72
CA HIS A 142 13.55 1.08 -12.50
C HIS A 142 13.06 1.24 -11.06
N ASN A 143 13.60 2.20 -10.32
CA ASN A 143 13.19 2.45 -8.94
C ASN A 143 11.90 3.28 -8.89
N PHE A 144 10.74 2.60 -8.84
CA PHE A 144 9.44 3.24 -8.78
C PHE A 144 9.19 4.04 -7.50
N PHE A 145 9.97 3.86 -6.44
CA PHE A 145 9.88 4.71 -5.26
C PHE A 145 10.33 6.14 -5.53
N LYS A 146 11.25 6.34 -6.48
CA LYS A 146 11.69 7.68 -6.89
C LYS A 146 10.59 8.47 -7.60
N ASP A 147 9.63 7.79 -8.20
CA ASP A 147 8.52 8.45 -8.91
C ASP A 147 7.55 9.17 -7.94
N PHE A 148 7.62 8.88 -6.63
CA PHE A 148 6.83 9.60 -5.62
C PHE A 148 7.38 11.02 -5.34
N TYR A 149 8.65 11.30 -5.63
CA TYR A 149 9.30 12.58 -5.32
C TYR A 149 10.16 13.14 -6.46
N SER A 150 10.31 12.42 -7.55
CA SER A 150 10.89 12.93 -8.79
C SER A 150 9.77 13.23 -9.77
N ALA A 151 9.32 14.48 -9.78
CA ALA A 151 8.34 14.95 -10.75
C ALA A 151 8.93 14.88 -12.15
N LYS A 152 8.78 13.74 -12.81
CA LYS A 152 8.88 13.65 -14.27
C LYS A 152 7.48 13.87 -14.79
N ASP A 153 7.28 14.96 -15.51
CA ASP A 153 6.07 15.17 -16.34
C ASP A 153 5.94 13.97 -17.28
N ILE A 154 5.09 13.01 -16.90
CA ILE A 154 4.67 11.97 -17.81
C ILE A 154 3.55 12.58 -18.62
N PRO A 155 3.72 12.77 -19.94
CA PRO A 155 2.64 13.24 -20.79
C PRO A 155 1.61 12.14 -20.96
N ILE A 156 0.79 11.94 -19.94
CA ILE A 156 -0.44 11.15 -20.00
C ILE A 156 -1.54 12.18 -20.22
N SER A 157 -2.37 11.99 -21.25
CA SER A 157 -3.50 12.90 -21.44
C SER A 157 -4.37 12.85 -20.19
N LYS A 158 -4.88 13.99 -19.76
CA LYS A 158 -5.72 14.13 -18.57
C LYS A 158 -6.90 13.13 -18.61
N GLU A 159 -7.43 12.87 -19.81
CA GLU A 159 -8.51 11.92 -20.09
C GLU A 159 -8.11 10.46 -19.77
N GLN A 160 -6.91 10.03 -20.14
CA GLN A 160 -6.42 8.67 -19.84
C GLN A 160 -6.14 8.47 -18.34
N MET A 161 -5.77 9.55 -17.65
CA MET A 161 -5.56 9.54 -16.21
C MET A 161 -6.90 9.44 -15.47
N ASP A 162 -7.90 10.22 -15.90
CA ASP A 162 -9.23 10.24 -15.30
C ASP A 162 -9.97 8.90 -15.50
N GLU A 163 -9.88 8.30 -16.68
CA GLU A 163 -10.51 7.01 -16.98
C GLU A 163 -9.95 5.84 -16.15
N ARG A 164 -8.63 5.79 -15.99
CA ARG A 164 -7.98 4.72 -15.21
C ARG A 164 -8.10 4.95 -13.70
N HIS A 165 -8.06 6.19 -13.26
CA HIS A 165 -8.34 6.53 -11.87
C HIS A 165 -9.77 6.13 -11.50
N MET A 166 -10.75 6.43 -12.35
CA MET A 166 -12.12 5.97 -12.17
C MET A 166 -12.24 4.45 -12.18
N ALA A 167 -11.57 3.76 -13.10
CA ALA A 167 -11.57 2.29 -13.13
C ALA A 167 -10.95 1.67 -11.87
N SER A 168 -9.88 2.27 -11.34
CA SER A 168 -9.26 1.85 -10.07
C SER A 168 -10.18 2.08 -8.87
N LEU A 169 -10.88 3.22 -8.83
CA LEU A 169 -11.87 3.51 -7.79
C LEU A 169 -13.06 2.55 -7.85
N VAL A 170 -13.55 2.22 -9.04
CA VAL A 170 -14.64 1.24 -9.23
C VAL A 170 -14.21 -0.13 -8.70
N LEU A 171 -13.02 -0.62 -9.06
CA LEU A 171 -12.52 -1.90 -8.53
C LEU A 171 -12.39 -1.88 -7.01
N ARG A 172 -11.95 -0.77 -6.44
CA ARG A 172 -11.83 -0.62 -4.99
C ARG A 172 -13.20 -0.61 -4.31
N LEU A 173 -14.20 0.02 -4.92
CA LEU A 173 -15.58 0.00 -4.44
C LEU A 173 -16.18 -1.41 -4.50
N GLU A 174 -15.90 -2.17 -5.57
CA GLU A 174 -16.34 -3.56 -5.70
C GLU A 174 -15.70 -4.46 -4.63
N GLU A 175 -14.39 -4.34 -4.39
CA GLU A 175 -13.69 -5.06 -3.31
C GLU A 175 -14.30 -4.74 -1.93
N LEU A 176 -14.56 -3.46 -1.65
CA LEU A 176 -15.18 -3.03 -0.40
C LEU A 176 -16.63 -3.48 -0.27
N ALA A 177 -17.38 -3.56 -1.35
CA ALA A 177 -18.77 -4.08 -1.34
C ALA A 177 -18.78 -5.57 -0.98
N ILE A 178 -17.89 -6.37 -1.58
CA ILE A 178 -17.76 -7.81 -1.28
C ILE A 178 -17.37 -8.01 0.19
N GLU A 179 -16.41 -7.26 0.69
CA GLU A 179 -15.98 -7.34 2.10
C GLU A 179 -17.10 -6.92 3.07
N ASN A 180 -17.87 -5.90 2.71
CA ASN A 180 -19.01 -5.44 3.50
C ASN A 180 -20.12 -6.51 3.57
N ASP A 181 -20.40 -7.17 2.47
CA ASP A 181 -21.40 -8.23 2.44
C ASP A 181 -20.96 -9.47 3.23
N ARG A 182 -19.65 -9.80 3.18
CA ARG A 182 -19.06 -10.84 4.02
C ARG A 182 -19.19 -10.51 5.50
N LEU A 183 -18.81 -9.28 5.90
CA LEU A 183 -18.93 -8.83 7.29
C LEU A 183 -20.38 -8.81 7.79
N LYS A 184 -21.35 -8.46 6.95
CA LYS A 184 -22.77 -8.54 7.27
C LYS A 184 -23.21 -9.98 7.54
N HIS A 185 -22.77 -10.91 6.69
CA HIS A 185 -23.08 -12.33 6.85
C HIS A 185 -22.48 -12.89 8.16
N ASP A 186 -21.21 -12.56 8.46
CA ASP A 186 -20.54 -12.98 9.68
C ASP A 186 -21.23 -12.39 10.93
N LEU A 187 -21.67 -11.14 10.86
CA LEU A 187 -22.44 -10.50 11.92
C LEU A 187 -23.77 -11.19 12.14
N GLN A 188 -24.52 -11.49 11.07
CA GLN A 188 -25.79 -12.19 11.13
C GLN A 188 -25.63 -13.56 11.79
N SER A 189 -24.63 -14.33 11.38
CA SER A 189 -24.32 -15.65 11.96
C SER A 189 -24.02 -15.55 13.46
N SER A 190 -23.24 -14.52 13.86
CA SER A 190 -22.92 -14.29 15.27
C SER A 190 -24.14 -13.88 16.10
N VAL A 191 -25.07 -13.12 15.53
CA VAL A 191 -26.33 -12.75 16.19
C VAL A 191 -27.21 -14.00 16.40
N GLU A 192 -27.34 -14.83 15.37
CA GLU A 192 -28.13 -16.08 15.46
C GLU A 192 -27.55 -17.04 16.49
N GLU A 193 -26.22 -17.17 16.56
CA GLU A 193 -25.56 -17.99 17.58
C GLU A 193 -25.78 -17.45 18.99
N ASN A 194 -25.68 -16.14 19.18
CA ASN A 194 -25.99 -15.48 20.45
C ASN A 194 -27.44 -15.72 20.90
N ASP A 195 -28.40 -15.66 19.97
CA ASP A 195 -29.82 -15.89 20.31
C ASP A 195 -30.08 -17.35 20.65
N ARG A 196 -29.41 -18.31 19.98
CA ARG A 196 -29.42 -19.73 20.36
C ARG A 196 -28.87 -19.95 21.78
N LEU A 197 -27.73 -19.35 22.09
CA LEU A 197 -27.08 -19.43 23.40
C LEU A 197 -27.97 -18.82 24.50
N LYS A 198 -28.62 -17.68 24.27
CA LYS A 198 -29.58 -17.07 25.19
C LYS A 198 -30.74 -18.00 25.47
N LYS A 199 -31.30 -18.65 24.43
CA LYS A 199 -32.36 -19.62 24.58
C LYS A 199 -31.98 -20.82 25.43
N ILE A 200 -30.78 -21.40 25.19
CA ILE A 200 -30.26 -22.52 25.98
C ILE A 200 -30.11 -22.11 27.45
N ILE A 201 -29.56 -20.92 27.74
CA ILE A 201 -29.40 -20.43 29.11
C ILE A 201 -30.74 -20.23 29.80
N THR A 202 -31.73 -19.71 29.08
CA THR A 202 -33.10 -19.52 29.61
C THR A 202 -33.76 -20.87 29.91
N ASP A 203 -33.65 -21.82 28.99
CA ASP A 203 -34.22 -23.19 29.14
C ASP A 203 -33.50 -23.97 30.27
N ALA A 204 -32.25 -23.69 30.55
CA ALA A 204 -31.50 -24.26 31.67
C ALA A 204 -31.77 -23.60 33.03
N GLY A 205 -32.69 -22.60 33.08
CA GLY A 205 -33.06 -21.90 34.33
C GLY A 205 -31.96 -20.99 34.89
N LEU A 206 -30.93 -20.67 34.09
CA LEU A 206 -29.83 -19.77 34.47
C LEU A 206 -30.26 -18.31 34.17
N LYS A 207 -30.10 -17.42 35.14
CA LYS A 207 -30.36 -16.00 34.94
C LYS A 207 -29.14 -15.29 34.40
N PHE A 208 -29.32 -14.46 33.38
CA PHE A 208 -28.33 -13.45 33.03
C PHE A 208 -28.20 -12.43 34.19
N ASN A 209 -27.01 -12.31 34.73
CA ASN A 209 -26.65 -11.18 35.59
C ASN A 209 -26.07 -10.05 34.74
#